data_43961fb53d1f4ca0f64418703a090e6d
#
_entry.id   43961fb53d1f4ca0f64418703a090e6d
#
_cell.length_a   1.000
_cell.length_b   1.000
_cell.length_c   1.000
_cell.angle_alpha   90.00
_cell.angle_beta   90.00
_cell.angle_gamma   90.00
#
_symmetry.space_group_name_H-M   'P 1'
#
loop_
_entity.id
_entity.type
_entity.pdbx_description
1 polymer ?
#
loop_
_entity_poly.entity_id
_entity_poly.type
_entity_poly.pdbx_seq_one_letter_code
_entity_poly.pdbx_strand_id
1 'polypeptide(L)'
;MLIAILFVLLILVALQSKKKKRIPAVLKVFTILFAICSIAGGFVFPFTYYCDIPLNLKYGHFMGNGTPDYLVVHHDSVELHENGESRGLKGTYTIKNDVLEITYKNGTTDKFIVKHFGAELVDPVTNMRAYYYTGDMK
;
A
#
# COMPACT_ATOMS: atom_id res chain seq x y z
N MET A 1 -14.85 6.34 -10.62
CA MET A 1 -16.32 6.35 -10.47
C MET A 1 -16.85 7.64 -9.82
N LEU A 2 -16.31 8.08 -8.69
CA LEU A 2 -16.77 9.30 -7.97
C LEU A 2 -16.70 10.59 -8.80
N ILE A 3 -15.62 10.77 -9.56
CA ILE A 3 -15.39 11.94 -10.44
C ILE A 3 -16.45 12.03 -11.53
N ALA A 4 -16.86 10.91 -12.11
CA ALA A 4 -17.88 10.86 -13.15
C ALA A 4 -19.25 11.29 -12.61
N ILE A 5 -19.60 10.88 -11.39
CA ILE A 5 -20.84 11.26 -10.72
C ILE A 5 -20.84 12.76 -10.41
N LEU A 6 -19.71 13.33 -9.96
CA LEU A 6 -19.57 14.77 -9.72
C LEU A 6 -19.76 15.57 -11.00
N PHE A 7 -19.19 15.10 -12.12
CA PHE A 7 -19.32 15.76 -13.42
C PHE A 7 -20.77 15.77 -13.92
N VAL A 8 -21.48 14.66 -13.75
CA VAL A 8 -22.90 14.57 -14.12
C VAL A 8 -23.76 15.50 -13.27
N LEU A 9 -23.52 15.57 -11.95
CA LEU A 9 -24.22 16.49 -11.05
C LEU A 9 -23.98 17.95 -11.41
N LEU A 10 -22.74 18.34 -11.71
CA LEU A 10 -22.38 19.69 -12.16
C LEU A 10 -23.09 20.07 -13.47
N ILE A 11 -23.16 19.13 -14.43
CA ILE A 11 -23.88 19.33 -15.69
C ILE A 11 -25.38 19.52 -15.43
N LEU A 12 -25.98 18.70 -14.59
CA LEU A 12 -27.42 18.82 -14.25
C LEU A 12 -27.73 20.16 -13.58
N VAL A 13 -26.89 20.63 -12.65
CA VAL A 13 -27.03 21.94 -12.00
C VAL A 13 -26.88 23.08 -13.02
N ALA A 14 -25.93 22.99 -13.94
CA ALA A 14 -25.72 23.99 -14.99
C ALA A 14 -26.90 24.04 -15.97
N LEU A 15 -27.46 22.89 -16.36
CA LEU A 15 -28.62 22.80 -17.25
C LEU A 15 -29.89 23.36 -16.61
N GLN A 16 -30.10 23.14 -15.31
CA GLN A 16 -31.23 23.70 -14.55
C GLN A 16 -31.11 25.22 -14.37
N SER A 17 -29.88 25.71 -14.19
CA SER A 17 -29.60 27.16 -14.09
C SER A 17 -29.96 27.90 -15.36
N LYS A 18 -29.69 27.34 -16.55
CA LYS A 18 -30.04 27.92 -17.86
C LYS A 18 -31.56 28.04 -18.08
N LYS A 19 -32.37 27.18 -17.47
CA LYS A 19 -33.85 27.20 -17.62
C LYS A 19 -34.57 28.16 -16.68
N LYS A 20 -33.87 29.07 -15.96
CA LYS A 20 -34.45 30.02 -14.96
C LYS A 20 -35.35 29.36 -13.90
N LYS A 21 -35.33 28.04 -13.76
CA LYS A 21 -36.03 27.37 -12.66
C LYS A 21 -35.21 27.49 -11.39
N ARG A 22 -35.84 27.97 -10.29
CA ARG A 22 -35.19 28.04 -8.98
C ARG A 22 -34.76 26.63 -8.56
N ILE A 23 -33.46 26.44 -8.43
CA ILE A 23 -32.90 25.17 -7.94
C ILE A 23 -33.36 25.03 -6.47
N PRO A 24 -33.98 23.91 -6.09
CA PRO A 24 -34.39 23.70 -4.70
C PRO A 24 -33.19 23.85 -3.75
N ALA A 25 -33.38 24.51 -2.62
CA ALA A 25 -32.29 24.73 -1.64
C ALA A 25 -31.61 23.42 -1.21
N VAL A 26 -32.40 22.36 -1.10
CA VAL A 26 -31.93 21.01 -0.78
C VAL A 26 -30.89 20.53 -1.81
N LEU A 27 -31.13 20.71 -3.11
CA LEU A 27 -30.21 20.27 -4.16
C LEU A 27 -28.89 21.06 -4.12
N LYS A 28 -28.93 22.36 -3.77
CA LYS A 28 -27.71 23.18 -3.59
C LYS A 28 -26.87 22.67 -2.42
N VAL A 29 -27.52 22.38 -1.29
CA VAL A 29 -26.83 21.86 -0.09
C VAL A 29 -26.19 20.51 -0.39
N PHE A 30 -26.89 19.58 -1.06
CA PHE A 30 -26.34 18.28 -1.44
C PHE A 30 -25.14 18.41 -2.39
N THR A 31 -25.20 19.32 -3.37
CA THR A 31 -24.08 19.54 -4.31
C THR A 31 -22.85 20.08 -3.60
N ILE A 32 -23.03 21.02 -2.65
CA ILE A 32 -21.93 21.59 -1.85
C ILE A 32 -21.33 20.52 -0.93
N LEU A 33 -22.16 19.77 -0.20
CA LEU A 33 -21.69 18.68 0.66
C LEU A 33 -20.93 17.62 -0.14
N PHE A 34 -21.44 17.22 -1.30
CA PHE A 34 -20.77 16.24 -2.16
C PHE A 34 -19.46 16.76 -2.71
N ALA A 35 -19.38 18.05 -3.08
CA ALA A 35 -18.13 18.68 -3.51
C ALA A 35 -17.08 18.70 -2.38
N ILE A 36 -17.47 19.06 -1.16
CA ILE A 36 -16.60 19.05 0.02
C ILE A 36 -16.10 17.63 0.31
N CYS A 37 -16.98 16.63 0.32
CA CYS A 37 -16.59 15.22 0.52
C CYS A 37 -15.66 14.70 -0.58
N SER A 38 -15.87 15.13 -1.83
CA SER A 38 -15.00 14.72 -2.96
C SER A 38 -13.63 15.36 -2.89
N ILE A 39 -13.56 16.64 -2.47
CA ILE A 39 -12.28 17.34 -2.26
C ILE A 39 -11.56 16.71 -1.05
N ALA A 40 -12.25 16.52 0.07
CA ALA A 40 -11.67 15.87 1.25
C ALA A 40 -11.22 14.44 0.95
N GLY A 41 -12.04 13.63 0.28
CA GLY A 41 -11.68 12.29 -0.15
C GLY A 41 -10.55 12.26 -1.18
N GLY A 42 -10.50 13.23 -2.10
CA GLY A 42 -9.42 13.38 -3.07
C GLY A 42 -8.10 13.84 -2.46
N PHE A 43 -8.14 14.58 -1.34
CA PHE A 43 -6.94 14.98 -0.59
C PHE A 43 -6.53 13.92 0.46
N VAL A 44 -7.48 13.35 1.17
CA VAL A 44 -7.19 12.37 2.23
C VAL A 44 -6.71 11.06 1.64
N PHE A 45 -7.27 10.60 0.52
CA PHE A 45 -6.89 9.32 -0.09
C PHE A 45 -5.44 9.27 -0.61
N PRO A 46 -4.92 10.24 -1.39
CA PRO A 46 -3.49 10.27 -1.72
C PRO A 46 -2.61 10.61 -0.53
N PHE A 47 -3.08 11.45 0.41
CA PHE A 47 -2.30 11.80 1.59
C PHE A 47 -2.11 10.61 2.54
N THR A 48 -3.12 9.81 2.78
CA THR A 48 -3.00 8.56 3.56
C THR A 48 -2.28 7.46 2.78
N TYR A 49 -2.28 7.52 1.44
CA TYR A 49 -1.61 6.54 0.59
C TYR A 49 -0.12 6.84 0.38
N TYR A 50 0.30 8.10 0.51
CA TYR A 50 1.67 8.55 0.24
C TYR A 50 2.40 9.15 1.44
N CYS A 51 1.71 9.52 2.51
CA CYS A 51 2.32 10.02 3.73
C CYS A 51 2.47 8.89 4.76
N ASP A 52 3.70 8.49 4.99
CA ASP A 52 4.30 7.86 6.17
C ASP A 52 3.34 7.17 7.15
N ILE A 53 2.48 6.26 6.64
CA ILE A 53 2.04 5.18 7.48
C ILE A 53 3.32 4.39 7.75
N PRO A 54 3.73 4.19 9.02
CA PRO A 54 4.91 3.39 9.30
C PRO A 54 4.74 2.08 8.54
N LEU A 55 5.63 1.84 7.59
CA LEU A 55 5.60 0.66 6.72
C LEU A 55 5.92 -0.53 7.62
N ASN A 56 4.89 -1.03 8.29
CA ASN A 56 5.01 -2.29 8.98
C ASN A 56 5.13 -3.37 7.92
N LEU A 57 6.25 -4.04 7.93
CA LEU A 57 6.44 -5.24 7.12
C LEU A 57 5.27 -6.19 7.41
N LYS A 58 4.66 -6.74 6.36
CA LYS A 58 3.59 -7.72 6.52
C LYS A 58 4.15 -9.01 7.10
N TYR A 59 3.40 -9.62 8.01
CA TYR A 59 3.73 -10.94 8.55
C TYR A 59 3.18 -12.03 7.63
N GLY A 60 3.99 -13.07 7.40
CA GLY A 60 3.60 -14.19 6.57
C GLY A 60 4.64 -14.54 5.52
N HIS A 61 4.20 -15.11 4.42
CA HIS A 61 5.05 -15.62 3.36
C HIS A 61 5.37 -14.57 2.30
N PHE A 62 6.65 -14.44 1.98
CA PHE A 62 7.17 -13.65 0.87
C PHE A 62 7.89 -14.56 -0.10
N MET A 63 7.39 -14.67 -1.33
CA MET A 63 8.01 -15.47 -2.39
C MET A 63 9.08 -14.67 -3.12
N GLY A 64 10.18 -15.35 -3.47
CA GLY A 64 11.23 -14.81 -4.30
C GLY A 64 10.76 -14.50 -5.73
N ASN A 65 11.27 -13.44 -6.30
CA ASN A 65 10.92 -13.03 -7.66
C ASN A 65 11.73 -13.81 -8.69
N GLY A 66 11.18 -14.91 -9.15
CA GLY A 66 11.86 -15.79 -10.14
C GLY A 66 12.81 -16.82 -9.53
N THR A 67 12.86 -16.94 -8.20
CA THR A 67 13.61 -17.96 -7.47
C THR A 67 12.66 -18.82 -6.63
N PRO A 68 12.99 -20.05 -6.30
CA PRO A 68 12.21 -20.89 -5.39
C PRO A 68 12.38 -20.49 -3.91
N ASP A 69 13.14 -19.44 -3.63
CA ASP A 69 13.38 -18.95 -2.29
C ASP A 69 12.15 -18.25 -1.73
N TYR A 70 11.96 -18.36 -0.43
CA TYR A 70 10.91 -17.60 0.25
C TYR A 70 11.33 -17.17 1.65
N LEU A 71 10.81 -16.04 2.10
CA LEU A 71 10.96 -15.54 3.45
C LEU A 71 9.65 -15.73 4.21
N VAL A 72 9.76 -16.20 5.45
CA VAL A 72 8.64 -16.21 6.39
C VAL A 72 8.91 -15.16 7.44
N VAL A 73 8.07 -14.13 7.49
CA VAL A 73 8.21 -13.00 8.40
C VAL A 73 7.25 -13.18 9.57
N HIS A 74 7.81 -13.24 10.78
CA HIS A 74 7.09 -13.24 12.06
C HIS A 74 7.18 -11.86 12.71
N HIS A 75 6.57 -11.71 13.88
CA HIS A 75 6.56 -10.42 14.59
C HIS A 75 7.96 -9.90 14.95
N ASP A 76 8.87 -10.77 15.33
CA ASP A 76 10.21 -10.46 15.84
C ASP A 76 11.34 -11.24 15.17
N SER A 77 11.01 -12.08 14.20
CA SER A 77 11.95 -12.98 13.55
C SER A 77 11.59 -13.22 12.09
N VAL A 78 12.57 -13.71 11.34
CA VAL A 78 12.42 -14.07 9.93
C VAL A 78 13.11 -15.40 9.68
N GLU A 79 12.57 -16.20 8.77
CA GLU A 79 13.18 -17.43 8.28
C GLU A 79 13.34 -17.35 6.76
N LEU A 80 14.56 -17.52 6.27
CA LEU A 80 14.87 -17.65 4.85
C LEU A 80 14.90 -19.13 4.48
N HIS A 81 14.10 -19.50 3.51
CA HIS A 81 14.09 -20.84 2.92
C HIS A 81 14.63 -20.76 1.50
N GLU A 82 15.84 -21.26 1.29
CA GLU A 82 16.49 -21.32 -0.01
C GLU A 82 16.07 -22.59 -0.76
N ASN A 83 15.83 -22.46 -2.06
CA ASN A 83 15.47 -23.57 -2.95
C ASN A 83 14.26 -24.41 -2.48
N GLY A 84 13.36 -23.83 -1.69
CA GLY A 84 12.20 -24.53 -1.16
C GLY A 84 12.50 -25.53 -0.03
N GLU A 85 13.66 -25.40 0.61
CA GLU A 85 14.04 -26.28 1.73
C GLU A 85 13.09 -26.11 2.93
N SER A 86 12.83 -27.20 3.64
CA SER A 86 11.95 -27.21 4.80
C SER A 86 12.54 -26.58 6.06
N ARG A 87 13.88 -26.42 6.10
CA ARG A 87 14.58 -25.80 7.24
C ARG A 87 15.08 -24.42 6.83
N GLY A 88 14.39 -23.38 7.31
CA GLY A 88 14.79 -22.00 7.06
C GLY A 88 15.96 -21.54 7.91
N LEU A 89 16.77 -20.65 7.34
CA LEU A 89 17.81 -19.91 8.06
C LEU A 89 17.14 -18.82 8.89
N LYS A 90 17.17 -18.97 10.22
CA LYS A 90 16.52 -18.03 11.15
C LYS A 90 17.35 -16.77 11.33
N GLY A 91 16.66 -15.65 11.42
CA GLY A 91 17.25 -14.34 11.67
C GLY A 91 16.33 -13.42 12.47
N THR A 92 16.87 -12.27 12.80
CA THR A 92 16.12 -11.12 13.34
C THR A 92 16.15 -9.99 12.33
N TYR A 93 15.23 -9.04 12.43
CA TYR A 93 15.21 -7.91 11.52
C TYR A 93 14.95 -6.59 12.23
N THR A 94 15.38 -5.51 11.59
CA THR A 94 15.04 -4.15 11.96
C THR A 94 14.59 -3.37 10.73
N ILE A 95 13.66 -2.42 10.92
CA ILE A 95 13.23 -1.52 9.85
C ILE A 95 13.54 -0.09 10.28
N LYS A 96 14.31 0.62 9.44
CA LYS A 96 14.61 2.05 9.62
C LYS A 96 14.58 2.74 8.27
N ASN A 97 13.82 3.84 8.16
CA ASN A 97 13.70 4.63 6.93
C ASN A 97 13.37 3.77 5.69
N ASP A 98 12.37 2.90 5.83
CA ASP A 98 11.92 1.97 4.80
C ASP A 98 12.96 0.92 4.35
N VAL A 99 14.07 0.80 5.07
CA VAL A 99 15.07 -0.24 4.87
C VAL A 99 14.87 -1.33 5.90
N LEU A 100 14.57 -2.53 5.41
CA LEU A 100 14.58 -3.77 6.16
C LEU A 100 16.02 -4.31 6.17
N GLU A 101 16.58 -4.50 7.35
CA GLU A 101 17.86 -5.16 7.55
C GLU A 101 17.63 -6.46 8.31
N ILE A 102 18.00 -7.59 7.71
CA ILE A 102 17.86 -8.93 8.27
C ILE A 102 19.25 -9.42 8.66
N THR A 103 19.40 -9.85 9.91
CA THR A 103 20.63 -10.49 10.39
C THR A 103 20.34 -11.95 10.72
N TYR A 104 20.94 -12.86 10.00
CA TYR A 104 20.76 -14.29 10.18
C TYR A 104 21.70 -14.85 11.27
N LYS A 105 21.35 -16.01 11.82
CA LYS A 105 22.14 -16.68 12.88
C LYS A 105 23.56 -17.08 12.45
N ASN A 106 23.79 -17.23 11.14
CA ASN A 106 25.12 -17.49 10.57
C ASN A 106 26.00 -16.23 10.46
N GLY A 107 25.49 -15.05 10.84
CA GLY A 107 26.16 -13.77 10.77
C GLY A 107 26.04 -13.03 9.43
N THR A 108 25.35 -13.59 8.44
CA THR A 108 25.08 -12.88 7.18
C THR A 108 23.97 -11.85 7.39
N THR A 109 24.01 -10.79 6.57
CA THR A 109 23.04 -9.70 6.65
C THR A 109 22.53 -9.36 5.26
N ASP A 110 21.21 -9.29 5.12
CA ASP A 110 20.54 -8.83 3.90
C ASP A 110 19.84 -7.50 4.15
N LYS A 111 19.77 -6.68 3.10
CA LYS A 111 19.08 -5.39 3.14
C LYS A 111 18.11 -5.28 1.97
N PHE A 112 16.91 -4.80 2.26
CA PHE A 112 15.86 -4.57 1.27
C PHE A 112 15.17 -3.24 1.52
N ILE A 113 14.72 -2.59 0.45
CA ILE A 113 13.81 -1.46 0.54
C ILE A 113 12.39 -2.01 0.61
N VAL A 114 11.64 -1.61 1.63
CA VAL A 114 10.23 -2.01 1.83
C VAL A 114 9.35 -1.09 1.01
N LYS A 115 8.54 -1.65 0.10
CA LYS A 115 7.61 -0.91 -0.76
C LYS A 115 6.19 -1.49 -0.66
N HIS A 116 5.24 -0.75 -1.23
CA HIS A 116 3.83 -1.16 -1.33
C HIS A 116 3.22 -1.65 0.01
N PHE A 117 3.38 -0.80 1.04
CA PHE A 117 2.83 -1.08 2.39
C PHE A 117 3.34 -2.40 3.00
N GLY A 118 4.63 -2.66 2.84
CA GLY A 118 5.27 -3.85 3.38
C GLY A 118 5.00 -5.13 2.58
N ALA A 119 4.43 -5.02 1.39
CA ALA A 119 4.12 -6.17 0.54
C ALA A 119 5.21 -6.49 -0.49
N GLU A 120 6.19 -5.62 -0.69
CA GLU A 120 7.31 -5.86 -1.60
C GLU A 120 8.64 -5.52 -0.94
N LEU A 121 9.63 -6.38 -1.18
CA LEU A 121 11.02 -6.18 -0.79
C LEU A 121 11.85 -6.02 -2.07
N VAL A 122 12.54 -4.89 -2.15
CA VAL A 122 13.33 -4.49 -3.32
C VAL A 122 14.79 -4.48 -2.96
N ASP A 123 15.61 -5.08 -3.79
CA ASP A 123 17.07 -5.04 -3.66
C ASP A 123 17.56 -3.58 -3.83
N PRO A 124 18.28 -3.01 -2.86
CA PRO A 124 18.75 -1.62 -2.92
C PRO A 124 19.79 -1.37 -4.02
N VAL A 125 20.48 -2.40 -4.49
CA VAL A 125 21.56 -2.28 -5.51
C VAL A 125 20.97 -2.30 -6.91
N THR A 126 20.13 -3.30 -7.19
CA THR A 126 19.55 -3.51 -8.54
C THR A 126 18.26 -2.72 -8.73
N ASN A 127 17.63 -2.26 -7.65
CA ASN A 127 16.28 -1.68 -7.60
C ASN A 127 15.22 -2.62 -8.21
N MET A 128 15.49 -3.92 -8.21
CA MET A 128 14.53 -4.94 -8.66
C MET A 128 13.81 -5.53 -7.45
N ARG A 129 12.58 -5.97 -7.67
CA ARG A 129 11.81 -6.69 -6.66
C ARG A 129 12.49 -8.03 -6.36
N ALA A 130 12.95 -8.22 -5.12
CA ALA A 130 13.54 -9.47 -4.66
C ALA A 130 12.47 -10.44 -4.16
N TYR A 131 11.53 -9.94 -3.34
CA TYR A 131 10.45 -10.74 -2.76
C TYR A 131 9.11 -10.01 -2.82
N TYR A 132 8.02 -10.76 -2.82
CA TYR A 132 6.67 -10.22 -2.76
C TYR A 132 5.77 -11.06 -1.83
N TYR A 133 4.90 -10.37 -1.11
CA TYR A 133 3.98 -10.97 -0.16
C TYR A 133 2.91 -11.82 -0.86
N THR A 134 2.71 -13.03 -0.38
CA THR A 134 1.75 -13.97 -0.96
C THR A 134 0.58 -14.30 -0.03
N GLY A 135 0.66 -13.97 1.23
CA GLY A 135 -0.41 -14.17 2.19
C GLY A 135 0.08 -14.53 3.60
N ASP A 136 -0.86 -14.54 4.53
CA ASP A 136 -0.60 -14.97 5.89
C ASP A 136 -0.39 -16.49 5.94
N MET A 137 0.40 -16.93 6.93
CA MET A 137 0.45 -18.36 7.24
C MET A 137 -0.94 -18.83 7.70
N LYS A 138 -1.49 -19.82 7.01
CA LYS A 138 -2.66 -20.56 7.48
C LYS A 138 -2.26 -21.62 8.47
#